data_93b76303baa6619af678eed591950701
#
_entry.id   93b76303baa6619af678eed591950701
#
_cell.length_a   1.000
_cell.length_b   1.000
_cell.length_c   1.000
_cell.angle_alpha   90.00
_cell.angle_beta   90.00
_cell.angle_gamma   90.00
#
_symmetry.space_group_name_H-M   'P 1'
#
loop_
_entity.id
_entity.type
_entity.pdbx_description
1 polymer ?
#
loop_
_entity_poly.entity_id
_entity_poly.type
_entity_poly.pdbx_seq_one_letter_code
_entity_poly.pdbx_strand_id
1 'polypeptide(L)'
;MRIREPAIAVVAAACLAAALGADAGVIPTPVRAAPAVAARAVPPMGWNSWNSGISLSDKNIRATIDAMVASGMRDAGYRYVNLDAGWAAPTRDGQGNLRADPGRFPGGIAALAQYAHDRGMYLGLYSSPYNQVCGQTTRNASLGHEVADARMFAAWGVDYLKYDWCRNDADLGDQVRAFTAMRDALRASGRHIIYSINPHSSADPAADAGYDWSTVADMTRNSGDLIPLWQNTFFTVQTYGYSTSSYLGILDQLQAAAPLAARSRPGYWNDPDMLVVGVPIARFFGVQLSNTPDFALPDKLTPDQTRQLASGVPLTPDAIARLGDLQEGLTPDEQRAHFSLWAMLAAPLLAGNDVRTMTEPTRALLTNSEVVAIDQDALVAQATPLPGDDRVLTKPLADGSLAVALINRGGLPTTIETSLTALGLRSGQCYQVRDLWAHTGGTTTDRVAGRDIPAHGVALLKLTRC
;
A
#
# COMPACT_ATOMS: atom_id res chain seq x y z
N MET A 1 61.35 -60.32 -17.75
CA MET A 1 60.31 -61.15 -17.13
C MET A 1 58.96 -60.41 -17.43
N ARG A 2 58.20 -61.00 -18.32
CA ARG A 2 56.96 -60.46 -18.86
C ARG A 2 55.80 -61.00 -18.00
N ILE A 3 54.93 -60.18 -17.51
CA ILE A 3 53.70 -60.63 -16.87
C ILE A 3 52.51 -60.12 -17.74
N ARG A 4 51.66 -61.08 -18.06
CA ARG A 4 50.49 -60.95 -18.93
C ARG A 4 49.28 -60.46 -18.13
N GLU A 5 48.48 -59.57 -18.74
CA GLU A 5 47.13 -59.25 -18.32
C GLU A 5 46.15 -60.40 -18.61
N PRO A 6 45.08 -60.55 -17.79
CA PRO A 6 43.93 -61.33 -18.17
C PRO A 6 42.73 -60.45 -18.58
N ALA A 7 42.11 -60.83 -19.70
CA ALA A 7 40.88 -60.29 -20.25
C ALA A 7 39.67 -60.64 -19.36
N ILE A 8 38.76 -59.65 -19.15
CA ILE A 8 37.47 -59.84 -18.49
C ILE A 8 36.39 -59.95 -19.56
N ALA A 9 35.66 -61.04 -19.55
CA ALA A 9 34.54 -61.35 -20.44
C ALA A 9 33.28 -60.55 -19.95
N VAL A 10 32.60 -59.94 -20.93
CA VAL A 10 31.30 -59.32 -20.72
C VAL A 10 30.21 -60.37 -20.85
N VAL A 11 29.46 -60.59 -19.78
CA VAL A 11 28.22 -61.39 -19.78
C VAL A 11 27.03 -60.41 -19.95
N ALA A 12 26.33 -60.52 -21.06
CA ALA A 12 25.08 -59.83 -21.32
C ALA A 12 23.92 -60.54 -20.60
N ALA A 13 23.30 -59.92 -19.63
CA ALA A 13 22.04 -60.38 -19.04
C ALA A 13 20.87 -59.60 -19.66
N ALA A 14 20.03 -60.32 -20.40
CA ALA A 14 18.74 -59.77 -20.87
C ALA A 14 17.73 -59.77 -19.73
N CYS A 15 17.27 -58.59 -19.30
CA CYS A 15 16.14 -58.48 -18.39
C CYS A 15 14.86 -58.09 -19.18
N LEU A 16 13.83 -58.92 -19.03
CA LEU A 16 12.46 -58.66 -19.48
C LEU A 16 11.91 -57.38 -18.83
N ALA A 17 11.47 -56.43 -19.63
CA ALA A 17 10.73 -55.28 -19.20
C ALA A 17 9.26 -55.65 -19.01
N ALA A 18 8.79 -55.67 -17.76
CA ALA A 18 7.37 -55.62 -17.43
C ALA A 18 6.91 -54.14 -17.50
N ALA A 19 5.96 -53.89 -18.39
CA ALA A 19 5.32 -52.56 -18.52
C ALA A 19 4.42 -52.30 -17.32
N LEU A 20 4.86 -51.46 -16.39
CA LEU A 20 4.01 -50.78 -15.45
C LEU A 20 3.73 -49.37 -16.00
N GLY A 21 2.46 -49.09 -16.29
CA GLY A 21 2.02 -47.77 -16.71
C GLY A 21 2.38 -46.73 -15.64
N ALA A 22 3.33 -45.85 -15.94
CA ALA A 22 3.59 -44.67 -15.17
C ALA A 22 2.68 -43.56 -15.72
N ASP A 23 1.76 -43.09 -14.88
CA ASP A 23 1.06 -41.79 -15.08
C ASP A 23 2.14 -40.74 -15.31
N ALA A 24 2.15 -40.17 -16.50
CA ALA A 24 2.99 -39.02 -16.82
C ALA A 24 2.48 -37.80 -16.05
N GLY A 25 3.00 -37.62 -14.85
CA GLY A 25 2.84 -36.38 -14.13
C GLY A 25 3.31 -35.22 -15.02
N VAL A 26 2.39 -34.33 -15.35
CA VAL A 26 2.68 -33.11 -16.10
C VAL A 26 3.74 -32.32 -15.32
N ILE A 27 4.98 -32.35 -15.79
CA ILE A 27 6.05 -31.49 -15.29
C ILE A 27 5.60 -30.06 -15.64
N PRO A 28 5.35 -29.19 -14.64
CA PRO A 28 5.01 -27.81 -14.96
C PRO A 28 6.17 -27.18 -15.73
N THR A 29 5.89 -26.67 -16.91
CA THR A 29 6.84 -25.87 -17.69
C THR A 29 7.39 -24.77 -16.78
N PRO A 30 8.72 -24.56 -16.73
CA PRO A 30 9.29 -23.49 -15.93
C PRO A 30 8.71 -22.15 -16.40
N VAL A 31 7.99 -21.49 -15.51
CA VAL A 31 7.52 -20.11 -15.72
C VAL A 31 8.75 -19.29 -16.09
N ARG A 32 8.73 -18.68 -17.27
CA ARG A 32 9.81 -17.78 -17.71
C ARG A 32 9.95 -16.71 -16.64
N ALA A 33 11.08 -16.71 -15.92
CA ALA A 33 11.34 -15.72 -14.90
C ALA A 33 11.16 -14.32 -15.52
N ALA A 34 10.17 -13.58 -15.05
CA ALA A 34 10.09 -12.16 -15.38
C ALA A 34 11.43 -11.51 -14.99
N PRO A 35 11.93 -10.53 -15.76
CA PRO A 35 13.16 -9.85 -15.41
C PRO A 35 13.05 -9.38 -13.97
N ALA A 36 14.06 -9.68 -13.15
CA ALA A 36 14.10 -9.26 -11.76
C ALA A 36 13.79 -7.76 -11.71
N VAL A 37 12.77 -7.37 -10.94
CA VAL A 37 12.46 -5.97 -10.71
C VAL A 37 13.71 -5.39 -10.05
N ALA A 38 14.44 -4.54 -10.77
CA ALA A 38 15.54 -3.79 -10.16
C ALA A 38 14.96 -3.07 -8.93
N ALA A 39 15.64 -3.16 -7.79
CA ALA A 39 15.21 -2.47 -6.58
C ALA A 39 14.88 -1.02 -6.94
N ARG A 40 13.60 -0.67 -6.90
CA ARG A 40 13.18 0.69 -7.25
C ARG A 40 13.59 1.59 -6.09
N ALA A 41 14.31 2.65 -6.41
CA ALA A 41 14.71 3.62 -5.42
C ALA A 41 13.53 4.47 -4.90
N VAL A 42 12.45 4.55 -5.68
CA VAL A 42 11.27 5.42 -5.43
C VAL A 42 10.07 4.62 -4.92
N PRO A 43 9.10 5.26 -4.23
CA PRO A 43 7.95 4.59 -3.63
C PRO A 43 7.14 3.77 -4.65
N PRO A 44 6.60 2.59 -4.28
CA PRO A 44 5.76 1.82 -5.17
C PRO A 44 4.42 2.51 -5.43
N MET A 45 3.98 2.48 -6.68
CA MET A 45 2.65 2.92 -7.08
C MET A 45 1.83 1.72 -7.55
N GLY A 46 0.57 1.65 -7.13
CA GLY A 46 -0.28 0.51 -7.45
C GLY A 46 -1.70 0.63 -6.93
N TRP A 47 -2.28 -0.51 -6.67
CA TRP A 47 -3.63 -0.67 -6.14
C TRP A 47 -3.63 -1.77 -5.07
N ASN A 48 -4.46 -1.62 -4.04
CA ASN A 48 -4.71 -2.64 -3.03
C ASN A 48 -6.21 -2.92 -2.93
N SER A 49 -6.56 -4.18 -2.80
CA SER A 49 -7.96 -4.64 -2.85
C SER A 49 -8.78 -4.30 -1.61
N TRP A 50 -8.16 -3.96 -0.46
CA TRP A 50 -8.84 -3.89 0.84
C TRP A 50 -10.03 -2.93 0.85
N ASN A 51 -9.80 -1.65 0.51
CA ASN A 51 -10.84 -0.61 0.53
C ASN A 51 -11.71 -0.58 -0.72
N SER A 52 -11.41 -1.41 -1.74
CA SER A 52 -12.07 -1.34 -3.04
C SER A 52 -13.51 -1.89 -3.05
N GLY A 53 -13.86 -2.72 -2.07
CA GLY A 53 -15.13 -3.45 -2.04
C GLY A 53 -15.25 -4.53 -3.12
N ILE A 54 -14.15 -4.88 -3.79
CA ILE A 54 -14.13 -5.91 -4.84
C ILE A 54 -13.99 -7.29 -4.18
N SER A 55 -14.89 -8.22 -4.48
CA SER A 55 -14.70 -9.62 -4.09
C SER A 55 -13.45 -10.19 -4.75
N LEU A 56 -12.52 -10.70 -3.95
CA LEU A 56 -11.30 -11.32 -4.46
C LEU A 56 -11.63 -12.58 -5.26
N SER A 57 -11.32 -12.56 -6.56
CA SER A 57 -11.38 -13.70 -7.46
C SER A 57 -10.48 -13.47 -8.67
N ASP A 58 -10.03 -14.54 -9.31
CA ASP A 58 -9.23 -14.46 -10.54
C ASP A 58 -9.87 -13.54 -11.59
N LYS A 59 -11.19 -13.70 -11.82
CA LYS A 59 -11.95 -12.87 -12.74
C LYS A 59 -11.88 -11.37 -12.39
N ASN A 60 -12.15 -11.02 -11.14
CA ASN A 60 -12.21 -9.62 -10.72
C ASN A 60 -10.82 -8.97 -10.72
N ILE A 61 -9.78 -9.71 -10.33
CA ILE A 61 -8.41 -9.17 -10.32
C ILE A 61 -7.89 -8.98 -11.74
N ARG A 62 -8.17 -9.91 -12.66
CA ARG A 62 -7.84 -9.69 -14.09
C ARG A 62 -8.56 -8.46 -14.66
N ALA A 63 -9.85 -8.29 -14.34
CA ALA A 63 -10.59 -7.10 -14.75
C ALA A 63 -10.02 -5.80 -14.15
N THR A 64 -9.51 -5.85 -12.90
CA THR A 64 -8.81 -4.72 -12.26
C THR A 64 -7.50 -4.39 -12.98
N ILE A 65 -6.70 -5.40 -13.28
CA ILE A 65 -5.45 -5.25 -14.07
C ILE A 65 -5.76 -4.60 -15.42
N ASP A 66 -6.74 -5.13 -16.14
CA ASP A 66 -7.14 -4.59 -17.46
C ASP A 66 -7.64 -3.15 -17.36
N ALA A 67 -8.41 -2.80 -16.31
CA ALA A 67 -8.87 -1.44 -16.07
C ALA A 67 -7.71 -0.47 -15.75
N MET A 68 -6.72 -0.89 -14.96
CA MET A 68 -5.52 -0.07 -14.69
C MET A 68 -4.70 0.18 -15.97
N VAL A 69 -4.65 -0.79 -16.87
CA VAL A 69 -4.01 -0.61 -18.19
C VAL A 69 -4.83 0.33 -19.06
N ALA A 70 -6.13 0.09 -19.18
CA ALA A 70 -7.02 0.85 -20.06
C ALA A 70 -7.20 2.31 -19.63
N SER A 71 -7.20 2.58 -18.32
CA SER A 71 -7.31 3.94 -17.76
C SER A 71 -6.04 4.78 -17.86
N GLY A 72 -4.90 4.20 -18.26
CA GLY A 72 -3.61 4.86 -18.29
C GLY A 72 -2.88 4.88 -16.93
N MET A 73 -3.44 4.30 -15.87
CA MET A 73 -2.79 4.23 -14.55
C MET A 73 -1.44 3.50 -14.63
N ARG A 74 -1.37 2.36 -15.35
CA ARG A 74 -0.09 1.66 -15.57
C ARG A 74 0.98 2.59 -16.15
N ASP A 75 0.63 3.39 -17.15
CA ASP A 75 1.55 4.28 -17.86
C ASP A 75 1.92 5.49 -17.00
N ALA A 76 1.04 5.90 -16.08
CA ALA A 76 1.33 6.89 -15.04
C ALA A 76 2.23 6.33 -13.91
N GLY A 77 2.52 5.02 -13.87
CA GLY A 77 3.44 4.42 -12.91
C GLY A 77 2.81 3.42 -11.93
N TYR A 78 1.48 3.29 -11.88
CA TYR A 78 0.77 2.34 -11.01
C TYR A 78 0.92 0.92 -11.52
N ARG A 79 1.91 0.20 -10.99
CA ARG A 79 2.24 -1.12 -11.51
C ARG A 79 1.92 -2.28 -10.58
N TYR A 80 1.74 -2.04 -9.29
CA TYR A 80 1.44 -3.10 -8.33
C TYR A 80 -0.06 -3.34 -8.21
N VAL A 81 -0.47 -4.61 -8.23
CA VAL A 81 -1.83 -5.08 -7.95
C VAL A 81 -1.76 -5.99 -6.74
N ASN A 82 -2.11 -5.45 -5.58
CA ASN A 82 -1.93 -6.11 -4.30
C ASN A 82 -3.25 -6.73 -3.82
N LEU A 83 -3.25 -8.05 -3.69
CA LEU A 83 -4.34 -8.81 -3.08
C LEU A 83 -4.15 -8.81 -1.57
N ASP A 84 -5.05 -8.14 -0.87
CA ASP A 84 -5.10 -8.14 0.59
C ASP A 84 -5.68 -9.46 1.14
N ALA A 85 -6.04 -9.54 2.41
CA ALA A 85 -6.58 -10.74 3.05
C ALA A 85 -7.72 -11.40 2.27
N GLY A 86 -7.75 -12.75 2.25
CA GLY A 86 -8.82 -13.51 1.61
C GLY A 86 -8.46 -14.18 0.29
N TRP A 87 -7.22 -14.11 -0.18
CA TRP A 87 -6.77 -14.83 -1.38
C TRP A 87 -6.46 -16.32 -1.10
N ALA A 88 -5.98 -16.64 0.11
CA ALA A 88 -5.56 -17.98 0.49
C ALA A 88 -6.75 -18.88 0.87
N ALA A 89 -6.60 -20.17 0.60
CA ALA A 89 -7.51 -21.19 1.09
C ALA A 89 -7.51 -21.24 2.63
N PRO A 90 -8.61 -21.69 3.28
CA PRO A 90 -8.70 -21.73 4.73
C PRO A 90 -7.62 -22.58 5.42
N THR A 91 -7.07 -23.54 4.71
CA THR A 91 -6.05 -24.47 5.23
C THR A 91 -4.91 -24.64 4.25
N ARG A 92 -3.72 -24.95 4.77
CA ARG A 92 -2.56 -25.37 3.99
C ARG A 92 -2.83 -26.74 3.35
N ASP A 93 -2.04 -27.13 2.36
CA ASP A 93 -2.09 -28.46 1.77
C ASP A 93 -1.51 -29.55 2.71
N GLY A 94 -1.56 -30.80 2.27
CA GLY A 94 -1.05 -31.94 3.04
C GLY A 94 0.48 -31.91 3.28
N GLN A 95 1.21 -31.08 2.57
CA GLN A 95 2.64 -30.82 2.74
C GLN A 95 2.95 -29.58 3.56
N GLY A 96 1.90 -28.88 4.04
CA GLY A 96 2.04 -27.66 4.83
C GLY A 96 2.21 -26.38 4.02
N ASN A 97 2.04 -26.39 2.69
CA ASN A 97 2.18 -25.22 1.85
C ASN A 97 0.90 -24.38 1.85
N LEU A 98 1.03 -23.06 1.76
CA LEU A 98 -0.09 -22.18 1.43
C LEU A 98 -0.60 -22.52 0.02
N ARG A 99 -1.88 -22.29 -0.19
CA ARG A 99 -2.50 -22.41 -1.51
C ARG A 99 -3.53 -21.31 -1.72
N ALA A 100 -3.73 -20.94 -2.96
CA ALA A 100 -4.85 -20.08 -3.32
C ALA A 100 -6.18 -20.77 -3.01
N ASP A 101 -7.21 -20.00 -2.69
CA ASP A 101 -8.58 -20.52 -2.61
C ASP A 101 -9.01 -21.04 -4.00
N PRO A 102 -9.26 -22.35 -4.19
CA PRO A 102 -9.53 -22.91 -5.51
C PRO A 102 -10.85 -22.45 -6.11
N GLY A 103 -11.82 -22.03 -5.29
CA GLY A 103 -13.09 -21.47 -5.76
C GLY A 103 -12.93 -20.04 -6.31
N ARG A 104 -12.03 -19.26 -5.71
CA ARG A 104 -11.77 -17.88 -6.12
C ARG A 104 -10.68 -17.79 -7.19
N PHE A 105 -9.65 -18.62 -7.09
CA PHE A 105 -8.46 -18.61 -7.96
C PHE A 105 -8.19 -20.01 -8.55
N PRO A 106 -9.08 -20.52 -9.43
CA PRO A 106 -8.94 -21.89 -9.96
C PRO A 106 -7.65 -22.12 -10.76
N GLY A 107 -7.09 -21.06 -11.37
CA GLY A 107 -5.80 -21.11 -12.06
C GLY A 107 -4.58 -20.94 -11.14
N GLY A 108 -4.79 -20.68 -9.84
CA GLY A 108 -3.74 -20.39 -8.88
C GLY A 108 -3.09 -19.01 -9.04
N ILE A 109 -2.25 -18.65 -8.07
CA ILE A 109 -1.59 -17.32 -8.01
C ILE A 109 -0.54 -17.18 -9.11
N ALA A 110 0.19 -18.23 -9.47
CA ALA A 110 1.22 -18.16 -10.51
C ALA A 110 0.65 -17.74 -11.88
N ALA A 111 -0.51 -18.27 -12.26
CA ALA A 111 -1.18 -17.89 -13.51
C ALA A 111 -1.70 -16.43 -13.47
N LEU A 112 -2.11 -15.94 -12.30
CA LEU A 112 -2.52 -14.56 -12.13
C LEU A 112 -1.31 -13.61 -12.15
N ALA A 113 -0.19 -13.98 -11.53
CA ALA A 113 1.05 -13.22 -11.58
C ALA A 113 1.58 -13.12 -13.03
N GLN A 114 1.57 -14.23 -13.79
CA GLN A 114 1.95 -14.21 -15.20
C GLN A 114 1.03 -13.27 -16.00
N TYR A 115 -0.28 -13.31 -15.75
CA TYR A 115 -1.23 -12.41 -16.40
C TYR A 115 -0.93 -10.93 -16.15
N ALA A 116 -0.54 -10.59 -14.91
CA ALA A 116 -0.12 -9.23 -14.56
C ALA A 116 1.19 -8.87 -15.27
N HIS A 117 2.19 -9.76 -15.25
CA HIS A 117 3.50 -9.54 -15.87
C HIS A 117 3.40 -9.33 -17.39
N ASP A 118 2.55 -10.09 -18.08
CA ASP A 118 2.30 -9.94 -19.53
C ASP A 118 1.76 -8.56 -19.89
N ARG A 119 1.20 -7.83 -18.89
CA ARG A 119 0.67 -6.46 -19.04
C ARG A 119 1.61 -5.39 -18.47
N GLY A 120 2.83 -5.77 -18.07
CA GLY A 120 3.78 -4.87 -17.43
C GLY A 120 3.40 -4.45 -16.01
N MET A 121 2.54 -5.25 -15.36
CA MET A 121 2.10 -5.07 -13.96
C MET A 121 2.79 -6.09 -13.05
N TYR A 122 2.74 -5.87 -11.76
CA TYR A 122 3.29 -6.72 -10.71
C TYR A 122 2.18 -7.21 -9.78
N LEU A 123 2.33 -8.41 -9.22
CA LEU A 123 1.35 -8.98 -8.30
C LEU A 123 1.88 -8.99 -6.87
N GLY A 124 1.09 -8.45 -5.93
CA GLY A 124 1.35 -8.54 -4.50
C GLY A 124 0.37 -9.43 -3.77
N LEU A 125 0.82 -9.96 -2.66
CA LEU A 125 0.01 -10.76 -1.74
C LEU A 125 0.06 -10.21 -0.31
N TYR A 126 -0.77 -10.78 0.55
CA TYR A 126 -0.90 -10.46 1.96
C TYR A 126 -0.68 -11.70 2.82
N SER A 127 0.00 -11.55 3.96
CA SER A 127 0.10 -12.56 5.01
C SER A 127 0.35 -11.90 6.38
N SER A 128 0.73 -12.67 7.39
CA SER A 128 0.93 -12.22 8.76
C SER A 128 2.00 -13.07 9.45
N PRO A 129 2.79 -12.54 10.38
CA PRO A 129 3.69 -13.30 11.24
C PRO A 129 2.93 -14.00 12.39
N TYR A 130 1.74 -14.51 12.12
CA TYR A 130 0.90 -15.23 13.09
C TYR A 130 0.32 -16.48 12.43
N ASN A 131 -0.48 -17.25 13.19
CA ASN A 131 -1.17 -18.44 12.66
C ASN A 131 -2.27 -18.08 11.66
N GLN A 132 -2.88 -16.89 11.83
CA GLN A 132 -3.99 -16.36 11.04
C GLN A 132 -3.70 -14.93 10.63
N VAL A 133 -4.33 -14.47 9.56
CA VAL A 133 -4.31 -13.06 9.16
C VAL A 133 -5.32 -12.27 9.96
N CYS A 134 -5.15 -10.94 10.04
CA CYS A 134 -6.03 -10.07 10.81
C CYS A 134 -7.50 -10.26 10.40
N GLY A 135 -8.38 -10.35 11.38
CA GLY A 135 -9.82 -10.50 11.14
C GLY A 135 -10.29 -11.86 10.63
N GLN A 136 -9.41 -12.86 10.53
CA GLN A 136 -9.79 -14.20 10.09
C GLN A 136 -9.48 -15.25 11.16
N THR A 137 -10.26 -16.32 11.15
CA THR A 137 -10.09 -17.47 12.08
C THR A 137 -9.35 -18.64 11.44
N THR A 138 -9.05 -18.55 10.16
CA THR A 138 -8.38 -19.60 9.37
C THR A 138 -6.88 -19.61 9.60
N ARG A 139 -6.30 -20.79 9.80
CA ARG A 139 -4.86 -20.95 10.05
C ARG A 139 -4.07 -21.03 8.73
N ASN A 140 -3.96 -19.91 8.06
CA ASN A 140 -3.35 -19.79 6.72
C ASN A 140 -2.37 -18.60 6.61
N ALA A 141 -1.79 -18.18 7.73
CA ALA A 141 -0.72 -17.18 7.73
C ALA A 141 0.65 -17.86 7.95
N SER A 142 1.74 -17.08 8.04
CA SER A 142 3.10 -17.57 7.78
C SER A 142 3.91 -17.98 9.00
N LEU A 143 3.37 -17.88 10.24
CA LEU A 143 4.11 -18.22 11.45
C LEU A 143 4.67 -19.66 11.40
N GLY A 144 6.01 -19.78 11.48
CA GLY A 144 6.72 -21.07 11.40
C GLY A 144 6.83 -21.65 10.00
N HIS A 145 6.37 -20.93 8.97
CA HIS A 145 6.42 -21.32 7.56
C HIS A 145 7.13 -20.29 6.68
N GLU A 146 7.78 -19.28 7.24
CA GLU A 146 8.30 -18.10 6.53
C GLU A 146 9.19 -18.49 5.35
N VAL A 147 10.09 -19.48 5.54
CA VAL A 147 11.01 -19.95 4.48
C VAL A 147 10.26 -20.68 3.35
N ALA A 148 9.29 -21.52 3.69
CA ALA A 148 8.51 -22.26 2.69
C ALA A 148 7.62 -21.30 1.89
N ASP A 149 6.95 -20.38 2.60
CA ASP A 149 6.04 -19.40 2.00
C ASP A 149 6.79 -18.41 1.11
N ALA A 150 7.94 -17.88 1.55
CA ALA A 150 8.78 -16.98 0.74
C ALA A 150 9.28 -17.65 -0.56
N ARG A 151 9.71 -18.92 -0.49
CA ARG A 151 10.09 -19.70 -1.68
C ARG A 151 8.92 -19.89 -2.65
N MET A 152 7.74 -20.14 -2.10
CA MET A 152 6.52 -20.32 -2.87
C MET A 152 6.08 -19.01 -3.52
N PHE A 153 6.09 -17.88 -2.78
CA PHE A 153 5.81 -16.57 -3.34
C PHE A 153 6.77 -16.25 -4.50
N ALA A 154 8.04 -16.51 -4.33
CA ALA A 154 9.03 -16.35 -5.39
C ALA A 154 8.74 -17.25 -6.60
N ALA A 155 8.41 -18.53 -6.39
CA ALA A 155 8.07 -19.49 -7.45
C ALA A 155 6.78 -19.10 -8.19
N TRP A 156 5.81 -18.48 -7.53
CA TRP A 156 4.59 -17.95 -8.15
C TRP A 156 4.80 -16.63 -8.90
N GLY A 157 5.98 -16.00 -8.75
CA GLY A 157 6.24 -14.72 -9.38
C GLY A 157 5.65 -13.51 -8.64
N VAL A 158 5.45 -13.63 -7.34
CA VAL A 158 4.99 -12.51 -6.49
C VAL A 158 6.06 -11.43 -6.39
N ASP A 159 5.67 -10.16 -6.41
CA ASP A 159 6.54 -8.98 -6.46
C ASP A 159 6.44 -8.08 -5.22
N TYR A 160 5.44 -8.31 -4.38
CA TYR A 160 5.16 -7.49 -3.20
C TYR A 160 4.49 -8.36 -2.13
N LEU A 161 4.89 -8.20 -0.88
CA LEU A 161 4.25 -8.83 0.27
C LEU A 161 3.88 -7.78 1.30
N LYS A 162 2.57 -7.62 1.59
CA LYS A 162 2.07 -6.92 2.77
C LYS A 162 2.02 -7.89 3.94
N TYR A 163 2.54 -7.48 5.10
CA TYR A 163 2.73 -8.36 6.24
C TYR A 163 2.34 -7.66 7.52
N ASP A 164 1.10 -7.87 7.97
CA ASP A 164 0.49 -7.17 9.09
C ASP A 164 0.69 -7.91 10.41
N TRP A 165 0.92 -7.16 11.48
CA TRP A 165 0.97 -7.67 12.84
C TRP A 165 -0.43 -7.95 13.37
N CYS A 166 -0.83 -9.23 13.44
CA CYS A 166 -2.19 -9.67 13.83
C CYS A 166 -2.21 -10.30 15.23
N ARG A 167 -1.31 -9.87 16.12
CA ARG A 167 -1.17 -10.34 17.50
C ARG A 167 -1.23 -9.16 18.47
N ASN A 168 -1.70 -9.44 19.68
CA ASN A 168 -1.81 -8.45 20.77
C ASN A 168 -1.01 -8.80 22.01
N ASP A 169 -0.39 -9.98 22.02
CA ASP A 169 0.26 -10.60 23.20
C ASP A 169 1.78 -10.57 23.15
N ALA A 170 2.37 -9.82 22.20
CA ALA A 170 3.79 -9.80 21.94
C ALA A 170 4.37 -8.39 22.12
N ASP A 171 5.62 -8.34 22.57
CA ASP A 171 6.40 -7.11 22.70
C ASP A 171 7.13 -6.73 21.39
N LEU A 172 7.80 -5.57 21.39
CA LEU A 172 8.61 -5.09 20.27
C LEU A 172 9.67 -6.11 19.84
N GLY A 173 10.29 -6.82 20.78
CA GLY A 173 11.30 -7.83 20.46
C GLY A 173 10.71 -9.00 19.67
N ASP A 174 9.47 -9.41 19.96
CA ASP A 174 8.74 -10.41 19.19
C ASP A 174 8.44 -9.92 17.79
N GLN A 175 7.98 -8.67 17.64
CA GLN A 175 7.73 -8.05 16.34
C GLN A 175 9.00 -8.03 15.48
N VAL A 176 10.10 -7.54 16.04
CA VAL A 176 11.39 -7.46 15.33
C VAL A 176 11.86 -8.84 14.88
N ARG A 177 11.76 -9.86 15.74
CA ARG A 177 12.13 -11.24 15.39
C ARG A 177 11.27 -11.79 14.25
N ALA A 178 9.96 -11.64 14.36
CA ALA A 178 9.02 -12.19 13.40
C ALA A 178 9.11 -11.52 12.03
N PHE A 179 9.17 -10.19 11.98
CA PHE A 179 9.36 -9.46 10.72
C PHE A 179 10.73 -9.73 10.09
N THR A 180 11.78 -9.86 10.92
CA THR A 180 13.13 -10.23 10.46
C THR A 180 13.17 -11.63 9.84
N ALA A 181 12.46 -12.60 10.43
CA ALA A 181 12.40 -13.97 9.89
C ALA A 181 11.83 -14.00 8.46
N MET A 182 10.74 -13.28 8.21
CA MET A 182 10.17 -13.19 6.86
C MET A 182 11.09 -12.41 5.91
N ARG A 183 11.69 -11.28 6.36
CA ARG A 183 12.70 -10.55 5.55
C ARG A 183 13.80 -11.48 5.05
N ASP A 184 14.38 -12.27 5.95
CA ASP A 184 15.50 -13.14 5.64
C ASP A 184 15.07 -14.27 4.69
N ALA A 185 13.86 -14.81 4.89
CA ALA A 185 13.27 -15.80 4.00
C ALA A 185 13.02 -15.26 2.58
N LEU A 186 12.49 -14.03 2.48
CA LEU A 186 12.27 -13.37 1.19
C LEU A 186 13.60 -13.12 0.46
N ARG A 187 14.62 -12.61 1.16
CA ARG A 187 15.97 -12.41 0.58
C ARG A 187 16.60 -13.73 0.12
N ALA A 188 16.43 -14.79 0.88
CA ALA A 188 16.94 -16.14 0.53
C ALA A 188 16.17 -16.80 -0.61
N SER A 189 14.99 -16.31 -0.99
CA SER A 189 14.16 -16.86 -2.08
C SER A 189 14.76 -16.61 -3.48
N GLY A 190 15.70 -15.67 -3.60
CA GLY A 190 16.33 -15.28 -4.85
C GLY A 190 15.50 -14.38 -5.76
N ARG A 191 14.28 -14.01 -5.36
CA ARG A 191 13.43 -13.02 -6.05
C ARG A 191 13.36 -11.75 -5.23
N HIS A 192 13.47 -10.59 -5.90
CA HIS A 192 13.18 -9.30 -5.25
C HIS A 192 11.66 -9.16 -5.08
N ILE A 193 11.22 -9.16 -3.83
CA ILE A 193 9.83 -8.95 -3.41
C ILE A 193 9.82 -7.74 -2.50
N ILE A 194 9.09 -6.68 -2.84
CA ILE A 194 8.92 -5.53 -1.92
C ILE A 194 8.28 -6.03 -0.63
N TYR A 195 8.93 -5.76 0.48
CA TYR A 195 8.45 -6.18 1.79
C TYR A 195 7.87 -5.00 2.55
N SER A 196 6.54 -4.98 2.66
CA SER A 196 5.75 -3.98 3.37
C SER A 196 5.27 -4.55 4.69
N ILE A 197 5.60 -3.90 5.79
CA ILE A 197 5.13 -4.33 7.12
C ILE A 197 4.17 -3.32 7.74
N ASN A 198 3.26 -3.84 8.57
CA ASN A 198 2.41 -3.03 9.42
C ASN A 198 2.52 -3.50 10.88
N PRO A 199 3.45 -2.95 11.66
CA PRO A 199 3.59 -3.29 13.07
C PRO A 199 2.42 -2.78 13.93
N HIS A 200 1.59 -1.88 13.40
CA HIS A 200 0.53 -1.19 14.14
C HIS A 200 -0.88 -1.77 13.92
N SER A 201 -1.04 -2.85 13.13
CA SER A 201 -2.37 -3.41 12.83
C SER A 201 -3.15 -3.84 14.07
N SER A 202 -2.47 -4.31 15.11
CA SER A 202 -3.08 -4.73 16.38
C SER A 202 -2.20 -4.45 17.60
N ALA A 203 -1.19 -3.60 17.47
CA ALA A 203 -0.31 -3.18 18.55
C ALA A 203 -0.36 -1.66 18.75
N ASP A 204 -0.04 -1.20 19.95
CA ASP A 204 0.05 0.21 20.25
C ASP A 204 1.18 0.86 19.44
N PRO A 205 0.92 1.86 18.59
CA PRO A 205 1.95 2.56 17.83
C PRO A 205 3.02 3.21 18.72
N ALA A 206 2.71 3.53 19.97
CA ALA A 206 3.68 4.11 20.90
C ALA A 206 4.73 3.09 21.35
N ALA A 207 4.43 1.79 21.29
CA ALA A 207 5.32 0.73 21.76
C ALA A 207 6.61 0.64 20.91
N ASP A 208 6.57 1.02 19.63
CA ASP A 208 7.71 0.95 18.71
C ASP A 208 8.09 2.29 18.07
N ALA A 209 7.54 3.40 18.53
CA ALA A 209 7.70 4.74 17.93
C ALA A 209 9.18 5.14 17.71
N GLY A 210 10.10 4.61 18.51
CA GLY A 210 11.53 4.83 18.37
C GLY A 210 12.26 3.82 17.49
N TYR A 211 11.64 2.71 17.08
CA TYR A 211 12.34 1.65 16.35
C TYR A 211 12.51 1.99 14.86
N ASP A 212 13.71 1.76 14.33
CA ASP A 212 14.00 1.96 12.91
C ASP A 212 13.75 0.68 12.10
N TRP A 213 12.53 0.56 11.57
CA TRP A 213 12.11 -0.57 10.74
C TRP A 213 12.81 -0.63 9.38
N SER A 214 13.53 0.39 8.98
CA SER A 214 14.21 0.45 7.67
C SER A 214 15.31 -0.59 7.48
N THR A 215 15.76 -1.23 8.57
CA THR A 215 16.68 -2.36 8.51
C THR A 215 15.95 -3.69 8.29
N VAL A 216 14.63 -3.71 8.44
CA VAL A 216 13.78 -4.90 8.40
C VAL A 216 12.95 -4.97 7.13
N ALA A 217 12.38 -3.87 6.68
CA ALA A 217 11.44 -3.82 5.56
C ALA A 217 11.82 -2.75 4.55
N ASP A 218 11.20 -2.78 3.36
CA ASP A 218 11.33 -1.74 2.34
C ASP A 218 10.37 -0.59 2.59
N MET A 219 9.22 -0.87 3.23
CA MET A 219 8.26 0.15 3.67
C MET A 219 7.54 -0.29 4.94
N THR A 220 7.12 0.70 5.72
CA THR A 220 6.46 0.46 7.02
C THR A 220 5.27 1.39 7.21
N ARG A 221 4.11 0.80 7.54
CA ARG A 221 2.94 1.54 8.03
C ARG A 221 3.33 2.26 9.33
N ASN A 222 3.05 3.56 9.38
CA ASN A 222 3.53 4.43 10.47
C ASN A 222 2.50 4.64 11.58
N SER A 223 1.26 4.17 11.36
CA SER A 223 0.11 4.51 12.20
C SER A 223 -1.08 3.59 11.91
N GLY A 224 -2.20 3.82 12.59
CA GLY A 224 -3.47 3.12 12.37
C GLY A 224 -4.03 3.31 10.96
N ASP A 225 -5.15 2.64 10.68
CA ASP A 225 -5.76 2.63 9.36
C ASP A 225 -6.36 3.99 8.98
N LEU A 226 -6.13 4.39 7.72
CA LEU A 226 -6.71 5.59 7.15
C LEU A 226 -8.19 5.37 6.79
N ILE A 227 -9.05 6.32 7.18
CA ILE A 227 -10.43 6.40 6.70
C ILE A 227 -10.62 7.64 5.82
N PRO A 228 -11.63 7.65 4.92
CA PRO A 228 -11.87 8.76 4.01
C PRO A 228 -12.52 9.97 4.71
N LEU A 229 -11.80 10.53 5.68
CA LEU A 229 -12.10 11.76 6.40
C LEU A 229 -10.92 12.71 6.37
N TRP A 230 -11.20 14.01 6.38
CA TRP A 230 -10.15 15.02 6.49
C TRP A 230 -9.39 14.91 7.82
N GLN A 231 -10.11 14.79 8.91
CA GLN A 231 -9.57 14.55 10.25
C GLN A 231 -10.54 13.65 11.04
N ASN A 232 -10.00 12.68 11.75
CA ASN A 232 -10.84 11.84 12.62
C ASN A 232 -10.96 12.44 14.01
N THR A 233 -12.14 12.96 14.32
CA THR A 233 -12.51 13.40 15.68
C THR A 233 -13.48 12.44 16.39
N PHE A 234 -13.81 11.28 15.77
CA PHE A 234 -15.00 10.51 16.15
C PHE A 234 -14.76 9.03 16.42
N PHE A 235 -13.77 8.42 15.77
CA PHE A 235 -13.67 6.96 15.75
C PHE A 235 -12.51 6.43 16.58
N THR A 236 -12.84 5.87 17.72
CA THR A 236 -11.98 4.90 18.40
C THR A 236 -12.70 3.56 18.30
N VAL A 237 -12.17 2.60 17.57
CA VAL A 237 -12.77 1.27 17.43
C VAL A 237 -11.91 0.26 18.16
N GLN A 238 -12.52 -0.58 18.98
CA GLN A 238 -11.87 -1.82 19.41
C GLN A 238 -11.92 -2.80 18.23
N THR A 239 -10.79 -3.01 17.60
CA THR A 239 -10.65 -4.04 16.57
C THR A 239 -10.15 -5.32 17.22
N TYR A 240 -10.86 -6.44 16.98
CA TYR A 240 -10.44 -7.80 17.36
C TYR A 240 -10.29 -8.07 18.86
N GLY A 241 -10.98 -7.32 19.74
CA GLY A 241 -10.88 -7.47 21.19
C GLY A 241 -9.55 -7.01 21.78
N TYR A 242 -8.74 -6.36 20.99
CA TYR A 242 -7.40 -5.87 21.31
C TYR A 242 -7.39 -4.37 21.22
N SER A 243 -6.46 -3.70 21.81
CA SER A 243 -6.32 -2.27 21.95
C SER A 243 -7.22 -1.38 21.04
N THR A 244 -7.59 -0.23 21.49
CA THR A 244 -8.23 0.81 20.70
C THR A 244 -7.33 1.17 19.53
N SER A 245 -7.56 0.61 18.35
CA SER A 245 -6.98 1.16 17.12
C SER A 245 -7.79 2.40 16.77
N SER A 246 -7.13 3.56 16.77
CA SER A 246 -7.72 4.79 16.26
C SER A 246 -7.65 4.74 14.75
N TYR A 247 -8.78 4.83 14.06
CA TYR A 247 -8.78 5.19 12.65
C TYR A 247 -8.31 6.63 12.50
N LEU A 248 -7.55 6.93 11.48
CA LEU A 248 -6.95 8.23 11.24
C LEU A 248 -7.53 8.87 9.98
N GLY A 249 -7.74 10.19 10.03
CA GLY A 249 -8.03 11.00 8.85
C GLY A 249 -6.75 11.46 8.15
N ILE A 250 -6.90 12.23 7.08
CA ILE A 250 -5.78 12.72 6.26
C ILE A 250 -4.78 13.54 7.08
N LEU A 251 -5.28 14.50 7.89
CA LEU A 251 -4.39 15.32 8.73
C LEU A 251 -3.74 14.54 9.87
N ASP A 252 -4.44 13.55 10.41
CA ASP A 252 -3.90 12.73 11.49
C ASP A 252 -2.73 11.89 10.97
N GLN A 253 -2.85 11.31 9.75
CA GLN A 253 -1.76 10.59 9.09
C GLN A 253 -0.57 11.52 8.78
N LEU A 254 -0.83 12.73 8.30
CA LEU A 254 0.21 13.71 8.06
C LEU A 254 1.00 14.03 9.34
N GLN A 255 0.30 14.20 10.46
CA GLN A 255 0.91 14.46 11.77
C GLN A 255 1.73 13.25 12.26
N ALA A 256 1.22 12.04 12.10
CA ALA A 256 1.92 10.82 12.46
C ALA A 256 3.20 10.59 11.60
N ALA A 257 3.16 10.97 10.33
CA ALA A 257 4.29 10.85 9.41
C ALA A 257 5.39 11.90 9.63
N ALA A 258 5.04 13.11 10.10
CA ALA A 258 5.96 14.25 10.19
C ALA A 258 7.28 13.95 10.94
N PRO A 259 7.29 13.31 12.14
CA PRO A 259 8.53 13.00 12.86
C PRO A 259 9.41 11.96 12.18
N LEU A 260 8.89 11.24 11.18
CA LEU A 260 9.57 10.14 10.51
C LEU A 260 10.30 10.58 9.23
N ALA A 261 10.26 11.87 8.89
CA ALA A 261 10.80 12.39 7.63
C ALA A 261 12.26 11.98 7.38
N ALA A 262 13.09 11.97 8.40
CA ALA A 262 14.50 11.59 8.28
C ALA A 262 14.73 10.10 7.95
N ARG A 263 13.71 9.25 8.07
CA ARG A 263 13.80 7.82 7.74
C ARG A 263 13.57 7.55 6.24
N SER A 264 12.80 8.43 5.57
CA SER A 264 12.49 8.29 4.14
C SER A 264 13.75 8.49 3.29
N ARG A 265 14.05 7.56 2.39
CA ARG A 265 15.22 7.58 1.52
C ARG A 265 15.04 6.61 0.34
N PRO A 266 15.86 6.67 -0.70
CA PRO A 266 15.84 5.68 -1.76
C PRO A 266 15.90 4.24 -1.20
N GLY A 267 14.88 3.43 -1.51
CA GLY A 267 14.75 2.04 -1.07
C GLY A 267 14.11 1.83 0.32
N TYR A 268 13.66 2.90 1.01
CA TYR A 268 12.81 2.77 2.18
C TYR A 268 11.79 3.90 2.25
N TRP A 269 10.51 3.55 2.49
CA TRP A 269 9.39 4.49 2.45
C TRP A 269 8.53 4.40 3.71
N ASN A 270 8.22 5.58 4.26
CA ASN A 270 7.17 5.72 5.26
C ASN A 270 5.81 5.54 4.60
N ASP A 271 4.95 4.71 5.18
CA ASP A 271 3.64 4.39 4.62
C ASP A 271 2.52 4.95 5.52
N PRO A 272 1.87 6.05 5.12
CA PRO A 272 0.73 6.61 5.83
C PRO A 272 -0.60 5.93 5.46
N ASP A 273 -0.56 4.72 4.93
CA ASP A 273 -1.64 3.91 4.39
C ASP A 273 -2.01 4.22 2.93
N MET A 274 -2.78 3.31 2.33
CA MET A 274 -3.24 3.40 0.94
C MET A 274 -4.16 4.61 0.72
N LEU A 275 -4.21 5.08 -0.52
CA LEU A 275 -5.07 6.19 -0.91
C LEU A 275 -6.57 5.82 -0.78
N VAL A 276 -7.33 6.74 -0.18
CA VAL A 276 -8.79 6.66 -0.10
C VAL A 276 -9.50 7.60 -1.09
N VAL A 277 -8.79 8.03 -2.13
CA VAL A 277 -9.34 8.80 -3.26
C VAL A 277 -10.42 7.98 -3.97
N GLY A 278 -11.62 8.52 -4.10
CA GLY A 278 -12.75 7.83 -4.72
C GLY A 278 -13.29 6.64 -3.90
N VAL A 279 -12.96 6.56 -2.61
CA VAL A 279 -13.50 5.56 -1.69
C VAL A 279 -14.61 6.19 -0.85
N PRO A 280 -15.88 5.79 -1.03
CA PRO A 280 -16.97 6.25 -0.17
C PRO A 280 -16.81 5.71 1.26
N ILE A 281 -17.13 6.51 2.27
CA ILE A 281 -17.01 6.08 3.66
C ILE A 281 -17.90 4.88 3.98
N ALA A 282 -19.10 4.82 3.40
CA ALA A 282 -20.01 3.68 3.55
C ALA A 282 -19.40 2.37 3.05
N ARG A 283 -18.63 2.42 1.95
CA ARG A 283 -17.93 1.24 1.42
C ARG A 283 -16.76 0.84 2.32
N PHE A 284 -16.05 1.81 2.88
CA PHE A 284 -14.98 1.56 3.85
C PHE A 284 -15.52 0.76 5.05
N PHE A 285 -16.59 1.21 5.69
CA PHE A 285 -17.22 0.46 6.76
C PHE A 285 -17.76 -0.89 6.31
N GLY A 286 -18.31 -0.99 5.08
CA GLY A 286 -18.76 -2.24 4.48
C GLY A 286 -17.65 -3.29 4.40
N VAL A 287 -16.46 -2.90 3.97
CA VAL A 287 -15.29 -3.80 3.90
C VAL A 287 -14.82 -4.19 5.29
N GLN A 288 -14.71 -3.25 6.21
CA GLN A 288 -14.29 -3.52 7.59
C GLN A 288 -15.27 -4.44 8.34
N LEU A 289 -16.57 -4.32 8.06
CA LEU A 289 -17.63 -5.08 8.73
C LEU A 289 -17.95 -6.40 8.03
N SER A 290 -17.72 -6.54 6.72
CA SER A 290 -17.93 -7.80 5.99
C SER A 290 -16.94 -8.90 6.39
N ASN A 291 -15.89 -8.55 7.10
CA ASN A 291 -15.00 -9.53 7.74
C ASN A 291 -15.57 -10.09 9.06
N THR A 292 -16.68 -9.56 9.56
CA THR A 292 -17.49 -10.19 10.62
C THR A 292 -18.53 -11.10 9.96
N PRO A 293 -18.59 -12.40 10.30
CA PRO A 293 -19.32 -13.42 9.53
C PRO A 293 -20.82 -13.19 9.34
N ASP A 294 -21.45 -12.29 10.06
CA ASP A 294 -22.90 -12.09 10.09
C ASP A 294 -23.34 -10.67 9.65
N PHE A 295 -22.50 -9.88 8.97
CA PHE A 295 -22.82 -8.51 8.67
C PHE A 295 -22.99 -8.27 7.15
N ALA A 296 -24.24 -8.12 6.69
CA ALA A 296 -24.59 -7.57 5.38
C ALA A 296 -24.94 -6.09 5.55
N LEU A 297 -24.15 -5.20 4.93
CA LEU A 297 -24.51 -3.78 4.88
C LEU A 297 -25.60 -3.55 3.82
N PRO A 298 -26.69 -2.85 4.18
CA PRO A 298 -27.61 -2.33 3.19
C PRO A 298 -26.94 -1.21 2.36
N ASP A 299 -27.39 -1.04 1.13
CA ASP A 299 -26.88 -0.01 0.20
C ASP A 299 -26.94 1.43 0.74
N LYS A 300 -27.73 1.65 1.81
CA LYS A 300 -27.78 2.90 2.58
C LYS A 300 -27.96 2.58 4.05
N LEU A 301 -27.08 3.11 4.89
CA LEU A 301 -27.24 3.03 6.34
C LEU A 301 -28.39 3.90 6.80
N THR A 302 -29.36 3.34 7.50
CA THR A 302 -30.35 4.13 8.22
C THR A 302 -29.73 4.74 9.49
N PRO A 303 -30.31 5.83 10.07
CA PRO A 303 -29.83 6.36 11.34
C PRO A 303 -29.76 5.34 12.49
N ASP A 304 -30.62 4.32 12.48
CA ASP A 304 -30.63 3.25 13.47
C ASP A 304 -29.50 2.25 13.24
N GLN A 305 -29.22 1.89 11.98
CA GLN A 305 -28.10 1.05 11.61
C GLN A 305 -26.77 1.75 11.89
N THR A 306 -26.68 3.05 11.62
CA THR A 306 -25.53 3.87 11.99
C THR A 306 -25.34 3.88 13.51
N ARG A 307 -26.43 3.98 14.31
CA ARG A 307 -26.39 3.87 15.76
C ARG A 307 -25.96 2.49 16.25
N GLN A 308 -26.37 1.44 15.58
CA GLN A 308 -26.02 0.05 15.92
C GLN A 308 -24.53 -0.24 15.60
N LEU A 309 -24.02 0.30 14.50
CA LEU A 309 -22.59 0.32 14.19
C LEU A 309 -21.80 1.11 15.23
N ALA A 310 -22.37 2.19 15.72
CA ALA A 310 -21.83 3.04 16.75
C ALA A 310 -22.01 2.53 18.18
N SER A 311 -22.75 1.42 18.39
CA SER A 311 -23.04 0.93 19.76
C SER A 311 -21.81 0.43 20.52
N GLY A 312 -20.68 0.25 19.88
CA GLY A 312 -19.39 0.02 20.51
C GLY A 312 -18.53 1.28 20.68
N VAL A 313 -19.03 2.44 20.23
CA VAL A 313 -18.31 3.70 20.23
C VAL A 313 -19.19 4.77 20.86
N PRO A 314 -18.72 5.62 21.79
CA PRO A 314 -19.50 6.71 22.35
C PRO A 314 -19.62 7.85 21.30
N LEU A 315 -20.43 7.64 20.26
CA LEU A 315 -20.76 8.67 19.29
C LEU A 315 -21.82 9.60 19.89
N THR A 316 -21.59 10.90 19.81
CA THR A 316 -22.63 11.87 20.11
C THR A 316 -23.72 11.84 19.03
N PRO A 317 -24.98 12.26 19.34
CA PRO A 317 -26.02 12.37 18.32
C PRO A 317 -25.62 13.19 17.10
N ASP A 318 -24.84 14.26 17.30
CA ASP A 318 -24.30 15.09 16.21
C ASP A 318 -23.28 14.34 15.34
N ALA A 319 -22.44 13.49 15.93
CA ALA A 319 -21.52 12.67 15.18
C ALA A 319 -22.26 11.63 14.32
N ILE A 320 -23.36 11.05 14.84
CA ILE A 320 -24.22 10.11 14.10
C ILE A 320 -24.93 10.81 12.94
N ALA A 321 -25.42 12.03 13.13
CA ALA A 321 -26.03 12.84 12.08
C ALA A 321 -25.02 13.17 10.96
N ARG A 322 -23.80 13.55 11.32
CA ARG A 322 -22.72 13.84 10.36
C ARG A 322 -22.25 12.62 9.58
N LEU A 323 -22.35 11.42 10.13
CA LEU A 323 -22.09 10.18 9.37
C LEU A 323 -23.06 10.00 8.20
N GLY A 324 -24.33 10.43 8.36
CA GLY A 324 -25.30 10.46 7.26
C GLY A 324 -24.90 11.44 6.15
N ASP A 325 -24.30 12.56 6.49
CA ASP A 325 -23.82 13.58 5.54
C ASP A 325 -22.47 13.18 4.88
N LEU A 326 -21.68 12.32 5.54
CA LEU A 326 -20.36 11.85 5.07
C LEU A 326 -20.43 10.64 4.15
N GLN A 327 -21.60 10.25 3.61
CA GLN A 327 -21.76 9.05 2.77
C GLN A 327 -20.85 9.02 1.53
N GLU A 328 -20.41 10.17 1.04
CA GLU A 328 -19.57 10.28 -0.14
C GLU A 328 -18.06 10.19 0.16
N GLY A 329 -17.66 10.21 1.44
CA GLY A 329 -16.25 10.25 1.85
C GLY A 329 -15.64 11.64 1.66
N LEU A 330 -14.40 11.71 1.16
CA LEU A 330 -13.70 12.98 0.93
C LEU A 330 -14.34 13.81 -0.19
N THR A 331 -14.47 15.10 0.03
CA THR A 331 -14.84 16.06 -1.04
C THR A 331 -13.79 16.08 -2.15
N PRO A 332 -14.10 16.61 -3.35
CA PRO A 332 -13.10 16.71 -4.43
C PRO A 332 -11.83 17.49 -4.03
N ASP A 333 -11.96 18.56 -3.21
CA ASP A 333 -10.82 19.33 -2.75
C ASP A 333 -10.00 18.58 -1.70
N GLU A 334 -10.63 17.83 -0.80
CA GLU A 334 -9.97 16.95 0.15
C GLU A 334 -9.26 15.78 -0.56
N GLN A 335 -9.86 15.19 -1.61
CA GLN A 335 -9.20 14.16 -2.41
C GLN A 335 -7.94 14.70 -3.11
N ARG A 336 -8.01 15.93 -3.63
CA ARG A 336 -6.86 16.61 -4.22
C ARG A 336 -5.78 16.90 -3.17
N ALA A 337 -6.18 17.37 -1.99
CA ALA A 337 -5.27 17.60 -0.87
C ALA A 337 -4.63 16.28 -0.42
N HIS A 338 -5.41 15.23 -0.23
CA HIS A 338 -4.92 13.90 0.13
C HIS A 338 -3.82 13.41 -0.83
N PHE A 339 -4.10 13.41 -2.13
CA PHE A 339 -3.14 12.97 -3.12
C PHE A 339 -1.87 13.82 -3.15
N SER A 340 -2.03 15.16 -3.02
CA SER A 340 -0.91 16.09 -2.92
C SER A 340 -0.03 15.84 -1.70
N LEU A 341 -0.64 15.57 -0.55
CA LEU A 341 0.08 15.32 0.71
C LEU A 341 0.83 13.99 0.66
N TRP A 342 0.26 12.92 0.10
CA TRP A 342 0.97 11.66 -0.11
C TRP A 342 2.17 11.85 -1.04
N ALA A 343 2.02 12.60 -2.13
CA ALA A 343 3.14 12.93 -3.01
C ALA A 343 4.23 13.75 -2.29
N MET A 344 3.85 14.70 -1.45
CA MET A 344 4.80 15.43 -0.62
C MET A 344 5.52 14.55 0.40
N LEU A 345 4.84 13.54 0.95
CA LEU A 345 5.43 12.57 1.89
C LEU A 345 6.36 11.55 1.21
N ALA A 346 6.44 11.49 -0.12
CA ALA A 346 7.06 10.37 -0.86
C ALA A 346 6.51 9.03 -0.38
N ALA A 347 5.19 8.96 -0.23
CA ALA A 347 4.47 7.80 0.28
C ALA A 347 4.14 6.82 -0.84
N PRO A 348 4.00 5.51 -0.56
CA PRO A 348 3.47 4.58 -1.54
C PRO A 348 2.09 5.02 -2.06
N LEU A 349 1.96 5.27 -3.37
CA LEU A 349 0.68 5.66 -3.98
C LEU A 349 -0.11 4.41 -4.36
N LEU A 350 -0.76 3.80 -3.36
CA LEU A 350 -1.58 2.60 -3.55
C LEU A 350 -3.07 2.98 -3.56
N ALA A 351 -3.70 3.00 -4.74
CA ALA A 351 -5.13 3.31 -4.87
C ALA A 351 -5.99 2.26 -4.16
N GLY A 352 -7.00 2.69 -3.41
CA GLY A 352 -7.92 1.83 -2.65
C GLY A 352 -9.34 1.74 -3.24
N ASN A 353 -9.64 2.45 -4.33
CA ASN A 353 -10.96 2.47 -4.95
C ASN A 353 -11.18 1.32 -5.94
N ASP A 354 -12.41 1.11 -6.37
CA ASP A 354 -12.72 0.21 -7.50
C ASP A 354 -12.34 0.90 -8.82
N VAL A 355 -11.13 0.62 -9.31
CA VAL A 355 -10.61 1.23 -10.54
C VAL A 355 -11.37 0.82 -11.81
N ARG A 356 -12.19 -0.25 -11.76
CA ARG A 356 -13.00 -0.72 -12.89
C ARG A 356 -14.17 0.22 -13.18
N THR A 357 -14.58 0.98 -12.17
CA THR A 357 -15.74 1.89 -12.22
C THR A 357 -15.40 3.32 -11.79
N MET A 358 -14.10 3.65 -11.69
CA MET A 358 -13.69 4.97 -11.22
C MET A 358 -14.15 6.05 -12.21
N THR A 359 -14.51 7.21 -11.64
CA THR A 359 -14.94 8.37 -12.41
C THR A 359 -13.77 9.04 -13.14
N GLU A 360 -14.07 9.81 -14.18
CA GLU A 360 -13.05 10.59 -14.89
C GLU A 360 -12.30 11.59 -13.98
N PRO A 361 -12.96 12.34 -13.06
CA PRO A 361 -12.25 13.19 -12.10
C PRO A 361 -11.27 12.39 -11.21
N THR A 362 -11.68 11.22 -10.72
CA THR A 362 -10.81 10.33 -9.93
C THR A 362 -9.61 9.86 -10.75
N ARG A 363 -9.84 9.45 -12.00
CA ARG A 363 -8.77 9.06 -12.91
C ARG A 363 -7.79 10.20 -13.17
N ALA A 364 -8.29 11.38 -13.53
CA ALA A 364 -7.48 12.55 -13.81
C ALA A 364 -6.64 12.97 -12.59
N LEU A 365 -7.21 12.87 -11.38
CA LEU A 365 -6.51 13.15 -10.14
C LEU A 365 -5.35 12.17 -9.92
N LEU A 366 -5.61 10.86 -9.97
CA LEU A 366 -4.61 9.83 -9.72
C LEU A 366 -3.50 9.80 -10.80
N THR A 367 -3.78 10.26 -12.01
CA THR A 367 -2.82 10.26 -13.13
C THR A 367 -2.22 11.63 -13.44
N ASN A 368 -2.36 12.62 -12.55
CA ASN A 368 -1.69 13.92 -12.71
C ASN A 368 -0.17 13.74 -12.67
N SER A 369 0.47 13.79 -13.83
CA SER A 369 1.89 13.50 -13.98
C SER A 369 2.81 14.48 -13.23
N GLU A 370 2.39 15.75 -13.06
CA GLU A 370 3.17 16.73 -12.33
C GLU A 370 3.17 16.44 -10.82
N VAL A 371 2.04 16.00 -10.26
CA VAL A 371 1.95 15.60 -8.85
C VAL A 371 2.65 14.26 -8.62
N VAL A 372 2.45 13.28 -9.52
CA VAL A 372 3.18 12.00 -9.48
C VAL A 372 4.69 12.22 -9.52
N ALA A 373 5.19 13.18 -10.32
CA ALA A 373 6.62 13.49 -10.37
C ALA A 373 7.18 14.03 -9.04
N ILE A 374 6.37 14.69 -8.21
CA ILE A 374 6.78 15.09 -6.85
C ILE A 374 6.97 13.85 -5.95
N ASP A 375 6.05 12.89 -6.03
CA ASP A 375 6.15 11.64 -5.28
C ASP A 375 7.36 10.82 -5.70
N GLN A 376 7.55 10.65 -7.00
CA GLN A 376 8.55 9.80 -7.62
C GLN A 376 9.92 10.48 -7.78
N ASP A 377 10.15 11.59 -7.07
CA ASP A 377 11.44 12.26 -7.08
C ASP A 377 12.55 11.39 -6.50
N ALA A 378 13.72 11.41 -7.16
CA ALA A 378 14.83 10.48 -6.87
C ALA A 378 15.49 10.68 -5.49
N LEU A 379 15.31 11.84 -4.84
CA LEU A 379 15.77 12.02 -3.45
C LEU A 379 14.93 11.23 -2.46
N VAL A 380 13.67 10.93 -2.81
CA VAL A 380 12.71 10.30 -1.89
C VAL A 380 12.64 11.06 -0.56
N ALA A 381 12.82 12.37 -0.62
CA ALA A 381 12.72 13.21 0.56
C ALA A 381 11.25 13.35 0.96
N GLN A 382 10.95 13.07 2.22
CA GLN A 382 9.64 13.37 2.78
C GLN A 382 9.56 14.86 3.11
N ALA A 383 8.45 15.51 2.79
CA ALA A 383 8.21 16.90 3.15
C ALA A 383 8.18 17.10 4.67
N THR A 384 8.60 18.29 5.09
CA THR A 384 8.54 18.73 6.48
C THR A 384 7.74 20.03 6.61
N PRO A 385 7.04 20.24 7.73
CA PRO A 385 6.41 21.52 8.02
C PRO A 385 7.43 22.66 8.11
N LEU A 386 7.04 23.82 7.63
CA LEU A 386 7.83 25.02 7.85
C LEU A 386 7.85 25.36 9.36
N PRO A 387 9.01 25.63 9.96
CA PRO A 387 9.06 26.04 11.37
C PRO A 387 8.17 27.24 11.65
N GLY A 388 7.20 27.07 12.57
CA GLY A 388 6.24 28.12 12.96
C GLY A 388 4.99 28.25 12.06
N ASP A 389 4.90 27.51 10.95
CA ASP A 389 3.67 27.47 10.12
C ASP A 389 3.45 26.06 9.55
N ASP A 390 2.64 25.27 10.23
CA ASP A 390 2.32 23.90 9.87
C ASP A 390 1.35 23.76 8.66
N ARG A 391 0.88 24.90 8.14
CA ARG A 391 0.10 24.96 6.90
C ARG A 391 0.99 24.92 5.65
N VAL A 392 2.30 25.11 5.82
CA VAL A 392 3.28 25.12 4.74
C VAL A 392 4.19 23.91 4.87
N LEU A 393 4.16 23.02 3.89
CA LEU A 393 5.11 21.91 3.79
C LEU A 393 6.13 22.19 2.69
N THR A 394 7.37 21.79 2.92
CA THR A 394 8.46 21.92 1.95
C THR A 394 9.12 20.57 1.67
N LYS A 395 9.43 20.29 0.41
CA LYS A 395 10.13 19.08 -0.05
C LYS A 395 11.21 19.45 -1.06
N PRO A 396 12.48 19.22 -0.74
CA PRO A 396 13.55 19.38 -1.73
C PRO A 396 13.44 18.31 -2.82
N LEU A 397 13.76 18.65 -4.06
CA LEU A 397 13.73 17.76 -5.21
C LEU A 397 15.13 17.55 -5.79
N ALA A 398 15.34 16.43 -6.46
CA ALA A 398 16.64 16.03 -7.00
C ALA A 398 17.22 17.00 -8.05
N ASP A 399 16.34 17.73 -8.75
CA ASP A 399 16.74 18.74 -9.72
C ASP A 399 17.11 20.11 -9.09
N GLY A 400 17.15 20.18 -7.76
CA GLY A 400 17.44 21.40 -7.01
C GLY A 400 16.26 22.36 -6.87
N SER A 401 15.09 22.02 -7.38
CA SER A 401 13.84 22.75 -7.14
C SER A 401 13.24 22.42 -5.77
N LEU A 402 12.21 23.15 -5.37
CA LEU A 402 11.50 22.99 -4.13
C LEU A 402 10.00 22.79 -4.40
N ALA A 403 9.44 21.70 -3.91
CA ALA A 403 7.98 21.55 -3.85
C ALA A 403 7.46 22.20 -2.55
N VAL A 404 6.35 22.93 -2.65
CA VAL A 404 5.69 23.64 -1.55
C VAL A 404 4.21 23.31 -1.58
N ALA A 405 3.67 22.79 -0.49
CA ALA A 405 2.23 22.62 -0.31
C ALA A 405 1.73 23.66 0.70
N LEU A 406 0.73 24.43 0.30
CA LEU A 406 0.02 25.39 1.15
C LEU A 406 -1.36 24.80 1.48
N ILE A 407 -1.57 24.42 2.74
CA ILE A 407 -2.70 23.59 3.18
C ILE A 407 -3.71 24.44 3.92
N ASN A 408 -4.91 24.52 3.41
CA ASN A 408 -6.03 25.09 4.15
C ASN A 408 -6.62 24.04 5.11
N ARG A 409 -6.31 24.16 6.39
CA ARG A 409 -6.84 23.26 7.43
C ARG A 409 -8.22 23.67 7.94
N GLY A 410 -8.69 24.88 7.57
CA GLY A 410 -9.95 25.46 8.02
C GLY A 410 -11.12 25.12 7.10
N GLY A 411 -12.33 25.37 7.60
CA GLY A 411 -13.59 25.13 6.90
C GLY A 411 -14.06 26.25 5.93
N LEU A 412 -13.23 27.27 5.69
CA LEU A 412 -13.55 28.38 4.76
C LEU A 412 -12.38 28.60 3.79
N PRO A 413 -12.65 29.06 2.56
CA PRO A 413 -11.60 29.44 1.63
C PRO A 413 -10.65 30.47 2.23
N THR A 414 -9.36 30.34 1.99
CA THR A 414 -8.33 31.22 2.55
C THR A 414 -7.16 31.43 1.59
N THR A 415 -6.42 32.52 1.79
CA THR A 415 -5.14 32.75 1.15
C THR A 415 -4.03 32.43 2.14
N ILE A 416 -3.05 31.62 1.70
CA ILE A 416 -1.85 31.30 2.48
C ILE A 416 -0.64 31.78 1.71
N GLU A 417 0.20 32.55 2.37
CA GLU A 417 1.42 33.13 1.79
C GLU A 417 2.64 32.79 2.63
N THR A 418 3.79 32.60 1.97
CA THR A 418 5.07 32.46 2.64
C THR A 418 6.16 33.17 1.85
N SER A 419 7.20 33.67 2.54
CA SER A 419 8.33 34.33 1.87
C SER A 419 9.36 33.32 1.36
N LEU A 420 10.10 33.69 0.31
CA LEU A 420 11.21 32.88 -0.16
C LEU A 420 12.25 32.64 0.96
N THR A 421 12.50 33.64 1.81
CA THR A 421 13.43 33.53 2.93
C THR A 421 12.98 32.47 3.93
N ALA A 422 11.67 32.43 4.27
CA ALA A 422 11.12 31.41 5.15
C ALA A 422 11.28 30.01 4.55
N LEU A 423 11.17 29.88 3.23
CA LEU A 423 11.41 28.63 2.49
C LEU A 423 12.89 28.25 2.35
N GLY A 424 13.82 29.01 2.93
CA GLY A 424 15.26 28.80 2.80
C GLY A 424 15.82 29.23 1.43
N LEU A 425 15.05 29.96 0.64
CA LEU A 425 15.42 30.48 -0.67
C LEU A 425 15.91 31.95 -0.57
N ARG A 426 16.65 32.40 -1.58
CA ARG A 426 17.21 33.76 -1.59
C ARG A 426 16.16 34.77 -2.04
N SER A 427 15.82 35.74 -1.18
CA SER A 427 15.02 36.90 -1.58
C SER A 427 15.77 37.75 -2.65
N GLY A 428 15.01 38.33 -3.58
CA GLY A 428 15.55 39.05 -4.74
C GLY A 428 16.03 38.16 -5.89
N GLN A 429 16.20 36.85 -5.67
CA GLN A 429 16.46 35.87 -6.71
C GLN A 429 15.14 35.49 -7.41
N CYS A 430 15.19 35.40 -8.75
CA CYS A 430 14.06 34.96 -9.56
C CYS A 430 13.81 33.45 -9.38
N TYR A 431 12.53 33.08 -9.13
CA TYR A 431 12.06 31.69 -9.16
C TYR A 431 10.82 31.58 -10.05
N GLN A 432 10.81 30.60 -10.93
CA GLN A 432 9.60 30.15 -11.59
C GLN A 432 8.73 29.42 -10.58
N VAL A 433 7.44 29.72 -10.54
CA VAL A 433 6.43 29.08 -9.70
C VAL A 433 5.46 28.36 -10.62
N ARG A 434 5.33 27.05 -10.50
CA ARG A 434 4.39 26.21 -11.24
C ARG A 434 3.33 25.70 -10.29
N ASP A 435 2.07 25.98 -10.56
CA ASP A 435 0.93 25.32 -9.90
C ASP A 435 0.70 23.98 -10.60
N LEU A 436 0.81 22.88 -9.83
CA LEU A 436 0.79 21.51 -10.38
C LEU A 436 -0.63 20.98 -10.62
N TRP A 437 -1.65 21.69 -10.11
CA TRP A 437 -3.06 21.37 -10.37
C TRP A 437 -3.67 22.24 -11.46
N ALA A 438 -3.42 23.54 -11.40
CA ALA A 438 -3.91 24.48 -12.42
C ALA A 438 -3.10 24.40 -13.72
N HIS A 439 -1.91 23.78 -13.70
CA HIS A 439 -0.97 23.73 -14.80
C HIS A 439 -0.57 25.13 -15.32
N THR A 440 -0.59 26.11 -14.43
CA THR A 440 -0.21 27.50 -14.70
C THR A 440 1.08 27.85 -14.01
N GLY A 441 1.71 28.94 -14.41
CA GLY A 441 2.96 29.37 -13.81
C GLY A 441 3.15 30.87 -13.86
N GLY A 442 4.12 31.31 -13.08
CA GLY A 442 4.56 32.70 -13.00
C GLY A 442 5.98 32.78 -12.47
N THR A 443 6.43 33.97 -12.10
CA THR A 443 7.72 34.19 -11.44
C THR A 443 7.54 34.98 -10.16
N THR A 444 8.47 34.80 -9.23
CA THR A 444 8.52 35.57 -7.98
C THR A 444 9.96 35.86 -7.58
N THR A 445 10.16 36.94 -6.82
CA THR A 445 11.44 37.29 -6.21
C THR A 445 11.35 37.49 -4.70
N ASP A 446 10.14 37.34 -4.10
CA ASP A 446 9.91 37.66 -2.69
C ASP A 446 9.06 36.61 -1.96
N ARG A 447 7.88 36.28 -2.45
CA ARG A 447 6.93 35.36 -1.79
C ARG A 447 6.14 34.50 -2.76
N VAL A 448 5.59 33.43 -2.25
CA VAL A 448 4.62 32.59 -2.95
C VAL A 448 3.28 32.59 -2.18
N ALA A 449 2.19 32.44 -2.92
CA ALA A 449 0.85 32.42 -2.36
C ALA A 449 -0.04 31.39 -3.04
N GLY A 450 -0.82 30.67 -2.27
CA GLY A 450 -2.04 29.99 -2.72
C GLY A 450 -3.24 30.88 -2.38
N ARG A 451 -3.92 31.35 -3.42
CA ARG A 451 -5.09 32.24 -3.26
C ARG A 451 -6.36 31.42 -3.31
N ASP A 452 -7.33 31.83 -2.48
CA ASP A 452 -8.67 31.23 -2.45
C ASP A 452 -8.62 29.69 -2.35
N ILE A 453 -7.68 29.16 -1.55
CA ILE A 453 -7.57 27.72 -1.31
C ILE A 453 -8.88 27.28 -0.64
N PRO A 454 -9.66 26.34 -1.24
CA PRO A 454 -10.92 25.87 -0.66
C PRO A 454 -10.74 25.32 0.76
N ALA A 455 -11.85 25.18 1.48
CA ALA A 455 -11.86 24.44 2.74
C ALA A 455 -11.22 23.07 2.56
N HIS A 456 -10.28 22.70 3.45
CA HIS A 456 -9.51 21.44 3.40
C HIS A 456 -8.73 21.22 2.10
N GLY A 457 -8.57 22.27 1.30
CA GLY A 457 -7.84 22.22 0.02
C GLY A 457 -6.34 22.45 0.16
N VAL A 458 -5.65 22.36 -0.97
CA VAL A 458 -4.21 22.56 -1.10
C VAL A 458 -3.87 23.36 -2.36
N ALA A 459 -2.91 24.27 -2.28
CA ALA A 459 -2.14 24.72 -3.44
C ALA A 459 -0.79 24.01 -3.44
N LEU A 460 -0.50 23.24 -4.49
CA LEU A 460 0.75 22.49 -4.64
C LEU A 460 1.60 23.16 -5.72
N LEU A 461 2.74 23.70 -5.29
CA LEU A 461 3.61 24.53 -6.11
C LEU A 461 4.99 23.88 -6.26
N LYS A 462 5.60 24.02 -7.44
CA LYS A 462 7.02 23.73 -7.67
C LYS A 462 7.75 25.03 -7.96
N LEU A 463 8.84 25.27 -7.23
CA LEU A 463 9.68 26.45 -7.36
C LEU A 463 11.01 26.04 -7.98
N THR A 464 11.34 26.60 -9.14
CA THR A 464 12.60 26.36 -9.84
C THR A 464 13.32 27.67 -10.05
N ARG A 465 14.62 27.72 -9.81
CA ARG A 465 15.40 28.93 -10.05
C ARG A 465 15.34 29.32 -11.54
N CYS A 466 15.02 30.59 -11.84
CA CYS A 466 15.19 31.12 -13.22
C CYS A 466 16.68 31.08 -13.61
#